data_d0d154b5a924520b85311068e5f86bae
#
_entry.id   d0d154b5a924520b85311068e5f86bae
#
_cell.length_a   1.000
_cell.length_b   1.000
_cell.length_c   1.000
_cell.angle_alpha   90.00
_cell.angle_beta   90.00
_cell.angle_gamma   90.00
#
_symmetry.space_group_name_H-M   'P 1'
#
loop_
_entity.id
_entity.type
_entity.pdbx_description
1 polymer ?
#
loop_
_entity_poly.entity_id
_entity_poly.type
_entity_poly.pdbx_seq_one_letter_code
_entity_poly.pdbx_strand_id
1 'polypeptide(L)'
;MLVLAGDIGGTNTRLCLVETDGKNESTLREEIYPSGNEGLVPLVRQFLGDECNVYKACFALAGPVLNNKCKITNLPWPELDAAKLQEELNIAKVSLINDFVAIGYNIVLEKNKSLVTLQEGEFLPDAPIAIIGAGTGLGKAFAVPEGDSYRVFPTEGGHESFAPDNLLAQELLAYLRADGKVDVERVVSGPGIVDIFRFLQDHKFPSEDAGDFLSQSDPGAAIAKGAAAGHFLCQQTMAIFVEAFGAAAGDMAVSFLPFGGLYIAGGIAAQNIELMQNGNFIKAFTDKARVNPVLLEKVPVHIVLNTLEGLRGAVKYAATKM
;
A
#
# COMPACT_ATOMS: atom_id res chain seq x y z
N MET A 1 13.21 25.53 -5.95
CA MET A 1 14.17 24.81 -5.10
C MET A 1 14.23 23.35 -5.52
N LEU A 2 15.43 22.73 -5.32
CA LEU A 2 15.57 21.31 -5.60
C LEU A 2 15.15 20.45 -4.39
N VAL A 3 14.36 19.42 -4.64
CA VAL A 3 13.89 18.44 -3.67
C VAL A 3 14.26 17.05 -4.17
N LEU A 4 14.85 16.25 -3.31
CA LEU A 4 15.06 14.83 -3.52
C LEU A 4 13.94 14.05 -2.85
N ALA A 5 13.34 13.12 -3.57
CA ALA A 5 12.39 12.17 -3.02
C ALA A 5 12.86 10.74 -3.26
N GLY A 6 12.56 9.86 -2.32
CA GLY A 6 12.81 8.42 -2.47
C GLY A 6 11.63 7.60 -2.01
N ASP A 7 11.39 6.49 -2.72
CA ASP A 7 10.47 5.41 -2.33
C ASP A 7 11.30 4.14 -2.20
N ILE A 8 11.49 3.69 -0.96
CA ILE A 8 12.43 2.65 -0.59
C ILE A 8 11.68 1.39 -0.17
N GLY A 9 11.57 0.46 -1.10
CA GLY A 9 11.06 -0.87 -0.88
C GLY A 9 12.15 -1.91 -0.61
N GLY A 10 11.75 -3.11 -0.20
CA GLY A 10 12.68 -4.20 0.07
C GLY A 10 13.48 -4.69 -1.15
N THR A 11 12.98 -4.48 -2.37
CA THR A 11 13.63 -4.92 -3.62
C THR A 11 14.21 -3.75 -4.40
N ASN A 12 13.48 -2.67 -4.52
CA ASN A 12 13.83 -1.50 -5.33
C ASN A 12 13.79 -0.22 -4.51
N THR A 13 14.74 0.66 -4.80
CA THR A 13 14.78 2.05 -4.34
C THR A 13 14.57 2.95 -5.55
N ARG A 14 13.51 3.74 -5.53
CA ARG A 14 13.23 4.77 -6.55
C ARG A 14 13.63 6.12 -6.02
N LEU A 15 14.40 6.86 -6.79
CA LEU A 15 14.84 8.22 -6.46
C LEU A 15 14.37 9.20 -7.52
N CYS A 16 13.93 10.37 -7.09
CA CYS A 16 13.45 11.42 -7.97
C CYS A 16 13.99 12.77 -7.52
N LEU A 17 14.54 13.54 -8.46
CA LEU A 17 14.95 14.92 -8.26
C LEU A 17 13.91 15.84 -8.93
N VAL A 18 13.36 16.75 -8.14
CA VAL A 18 12.27 17.63 -8.56
C VAL A 18 12.64 19.09 -8.29
N GLU A 19 12.41 19.95 -9.27
CA GLU A 19 12.37 21.37 -9.05
C GLU A 19 10.95 21.82 -8.69
N THR A 20 10.79 22.56 -7.59
CA THR A 20 9.48 23.04 -7.15
C THR A 20 9.54 24.47 -6.63
N ASP A 21 8.45 25.21 -6.85
CA ASP A 21 8.15 26.51 -6.24
C ASP A 21 7.15 26.40 -5.07
N GLY A 22 6.78 25.15 -4.69
CA GLY A 22 5.78 24.83 -3.68
C GLY A 22 4.36 24.66 -4.23
N LYS A 23 4.11 25.04 -5.50
CA LYS A 23 2.82 24.86 -6.21
C LYS A 23 2.95 24.01 -7.45
N ASN A 24 4.03 24.23 -8.19
CA ASN A 24 4.35 23.51 -9.41
C ASN A 24 5.56 22.63 -9.17
N GLU A 25 5.56 21.47 -9.80
CA GLU A 25 6.61 20.46 -9.70
C GLU A 25 7.08 20.09 -11.09
N SER A 26 8.39 20.07 -11.31
CA SER A 26 9.02 19.59 -12.54
C SER A 26 10.03 18.52 -12.20
N THR A 27 9.78 17.30 -12.65
CA THR A 27 10.73 16.20 -12.49
C THR A 27 11.92 16.42 -13.40
N LEU A 28 13.11 16.52 -12.82
CA LEU A 28 14.37 16.68 -13.53
C LEU A 28 15.02 15.32 -13.83
N ARG A 29 14.89 14.37 -12.89
CA ARG A 29 15.51 13.05 -12.98
C ARG A 29 14.74 12.06 -12.13
N GLU A 30 14.55 10.85 -12.63
CA GLU A 30 13.97 9.71 -11.90
C GLU A 30 14.74 8.44 -12.29
N GLU A 31 15.15 7.66 -11.30
CA GLU A 31 15.85 6.39 -11.51
C GLU A 31 15.43 5.34 -10.49
N ILE A 32 15.57 4.08 -10.88
CA ILE A 32 15.28 2.91 -10.05
C ILE A 32 16.56 2.13 -9.87
N TYR A 33 16.88 1.80 -8.63
CA TYR A 33 18.01 0.98 -8.24
C TYR A 33 17.54 -0.26 -7.48
N PRO A 34 18.23 -1.40 -7.61
CA PRO A 34 18.08 -2.47 -6.62
C PRO A 34 18.43 -1.92 -5.23
N SER A 35 17.61 -2.21 -4.21
CA SER A 35 17.92 -1.72 -2.85
C SER A 35 19.23 -2.27 -2.31
N GLY A 36 19.58 -3.51 -2.65
CA GLY A 36 20.90 -4.09 -2.34
C GLY A 36 21.27 -4.08 -0.86
N ASN A 37 22.57 -4.19 -0.58
CA ASN A 37 23.10 -4.30 0.78
C ASN A 37 23.89 -3.06 1.25
N GLU A 38 24.16 -2.12 0.35
CA GLU A 38 25.09 -1.02 0.59
C GLU A 38 24.51 0.14 1.39
N GLY A 39 23.18 0.22 1.49
CA GLY A 39 22.48 1.27 2.20
C GLY A 39 22.00 2.43 1.32
N LEU A 40 21.27 3.37 1.92
CA LEU A 40 20.66 4.50 1.19
C LEU A 40 21.70 5.52 0.70
N VAL A 41 22.69 5.84 1.52
CA VAL A 41 23.65 6.93 1.22
C VAL A 41 24.44 6.70 -0.09
N PRO A 42 25.00 5.51 -0.35
CA PRO A 42 25.66 5.22 -1.63
C PRO A 42 24.73 5.40 -2.83
N LEU A 43 23.49 4.92 -2.74
CA LEU A 43 22.50 5.03 -3.81
C LEU A 43 22.16 6.50 -4.11
N VAL A 44 21.93 7.29 -3.05
CA VAL A 44 21.66 8.74 -3.20
C VAL A 44 22.84 9.47 -3.81
N ARG A 45 24.07 9.18 -3.38
CA ARG A 45 25.28 9.78 -3.96
C ARG A 45 25.46 9.40 -5.43
N GLN A 46 25.23 8.15 -5.78
CA GLN A 46 25.25 7.70 -7.17
C GLN A 46 24.21 8.43 -8.01
N PHE A 47 22.97 8.56 -7.47
CA PHE A 47 21.88 9.27 -8.13
C PHE A 47 22.18 10.76 -8.32
N LEU A 48 22.68 11.46 -7.30
CA LEU A 48 22.94 12.90 -7.38
C LEU A 48 24.16 13.21 -8.24
N GLY A 49 25.21 12.39 -8.23
CA GLY A 49 26.49 12.69 -8.89
C GLY A 49 27.08 14.00 -8.34
N ASP A 50 27.33 14.96 -9.23
CA ASP A 50 27.88 16.28 -8.89
C ASP A 50 26.79 17.31 -8.48
N GLU A 51 25.52 16.94 -8.39
CA GLU A 51 24.42 17.83 -8.00
C GLU A 51 24.48 18.12 -6.49
N CYS A 52 24.81 19.35 -6.12
CA CYS A 52 25.04 19.74 -4.73
C CYS A 52 23.95 20.65 -4.15
N ASN A 53 22.95 21.08 -4.94
CA ASN A 53 22.02 22.14 -4.54
C ASN A 53 20.69 21.60 -3.98
N VAL A 54 20.62 20.34 -3.58
CA VAL A 54 19.44 19.76 -2.95
C VAL A 54 19.26 20.32 -1.55
N TYR A 55 18.15 21.00 -1.30
CA TYR A 55 17.85 21.63 -0.02
C TYR A 55 17.04 20.73 0.91
N LYS A 56 16.10 19.97 0.37
CA LYS A 56 15.23 19.06 1.12
C LYS A 56 15.27 17.65 0.53
N ALA A 57 15.21 16.64 1.39
CA ALA A 57 14.97 15.26 0.97
C ALA A 57 13.90 14.61 1.82
N CYS A 58 13.02 13.83 1.19
CA CYS A 58 12.03 12.99 1.86
C CYS A 58 12.15 11.56 1.35
N PHE A 59 12.29 10.61 2.27
CA PHE A 59 12.35 9.18 1.94
C PHE A 59 11.14 8.45 2.54
N ALA A 60 10.31 7.89 1.67
CA ALA A 60 9.22 6.99 2.02
C ALA A 60 9.79 5.58 2.22
N LEU A 61 9.53 4.96 3.36
CA LEU A 61 10.17 3.72 3.81
C LEU A 61 9.11 2.68 4.14
N ALA A 62 9.32 1.46 3.66
CA ALA A 62 8.49 0.30 4.02
C ALA A 62 8.81 -0.15 5.46
N GLY A 63 8.21 0.51 6.43
CA GLY A 63 8.36 0.22 7.86
C GLY A 63 7.99 1.38 8.78
N PRO A 64 7.94 1.14 10.10
CA PRO A 64 7.58 2.14 11.08
C PRO A 64 8.66 3.22 11.21
N VAL A 65 8.25 4.48 11.12
CA VAL A 65 9.12 5.63 11.34
C VAL A 65 8.80 6.26 12.69
N LEU A 66 9.77 6.23 13.60
CA LEU A 66 9.66 6.82 14.94
C LEU A 66 10.76 7.86 15.16
N ASN A 67 10.38 9.06 15.56
CA ASN A 67 11.35 10.16 15.80
C ASN A 67 12.30 10.39 14.62
N ASN A 68 11.78 10.33 13.40
CA ASN A 68 12.53 10.49 12.15
C ASN A 68 13.65 9.43 11.96
N LYS A 69 13.45 8.22 12.51
CA LYS A 69 14.29 7.04 12.38
C LYS A 69 13.48 5.85 11.92
N CYS A 70 14.10 4.97 11.15
CA CYS A 70 13.47 3.74 10.65
C CYS A 70 14.49 2.61 10.51
N LYS A 71 14.11 1.42 10.98
CA LYS A 71 14.77 0.17 10.63
C LYS A 71 13.89 -0.55 9.62
N ILE A 72 14.33 -0.64 8.38
CA ILE A 72 13.59 -1.38 7.34
C ILE A 72 13.79 -2.87 7.60
N THR A 73 12.69 -3.59 7.82
CA THR A 73 12.73 -5.00 8.26
C THR A 73 13.30 -5.92 7.16
N ASN A 74 12.99 -5.64 5.90
CA ASN A 74 13.32 -6.50 4.76
C ASN A 74 14.63 -6.11 4.06
N LEU A 75 15.43 -5.24 4.67
CA LEU A 75 16.74 -4.85 4.16
C LEU A 75 17.81 -5.04 5.26
N PRO A 76 19.02 -5.47 4.89
CA PRO A 76 20.14 -5.62 5.82
C PRO A 76 20.78 -4.26 6.20
N TRP A 77 20.12 -3.15 5.85
CA TRP A 77 20.63 -1.80 6.11
C TRP A 77 20.64 -1.49 7.60
N PRO A 78 21.57 -0.61 8.06
CA PRO A 78 21.49 -0.08 9.41
C PRO A 78 20.21 0.72 9.60
N GLU A 79 19.87 1.05 10.85
CA GLU A 79 18.80 2.01 11.14
C GLU A 79 19.10 3.34 10.45
N LEU A 80 18.15 3.80 9.64
CA LEU A 80 18.21 5.12 9.02
C LEU A 80 17.82 6.18 10.05
N ASP A 81 18.63 7.24 10.15
CA ASP A 81 18.43 8.38 11.03
C ASP A 81 18.53 9.64 10.18
N ALA A 82 17.46 10.43 10.12
CA ALA A 82 17.40 11.60 9.27
C ALA A 82 18.49 12.64 9.62
N ALA A 83 18.87 12.78 10.89
CA ALA A 83 19.94 13.72 11.29
C ALA A 83 21.30 13.27 10.72
N LYS A 84 21.60 11.96 10.76
CA LYS A 84 22.81 11.44 10.15
C LYS A 84 22.79 11.58 8.62
N LEU A 85 21.65 11.31 8.00
CA LEU A 85 21.50 11.48 6.55
C LEU A 85 21.67 12.92 6.11
N GLN A 86 21.26 13.92 6.91
CA GLN A 86 21.55 15.34 6.65
C GLN A 86 23.06 15.60 6.58
N GLU A 87 23.80 15.09 7.55
CA GLU A 87 25.26 15.26 7.61
C GLU A 87 25.97 14.52 6.46
N GLU A 88 25.63 13.24 6.25
CA GLU A 88 26.30 12.39 5.27
C GLU A 88 26.01 12.80 3.81
N LEU A 89 24.80 13.31 3.53
CA LEU A 89 24.37 13.75 2.20
C LEU A 89 24.57 15.25 1.98
N ASN A 90 24.94 16.01 3.01
CA ASN A 90 25.01 17.47 2.99
C ASN A 90 23.71 18.13 2.51
N ILE A 91 22.56 17.63 2.98
CA ILE A 91 21.22 18.13 2.68
C ILE A 91 20.66 18.82 3.92
N ALA A 92 20.20 20.07 3.80
CA ALA A 92 19.81 20.90 4.94
C ALA A 92 18.64 20.33 5.75
N LYS A 93 17.68 19.67 5.08
CA LYS A 93 16.52 19.04 5.71
C LYS A 93 16.27 17.66 5.13
N VAL A 94 16.23 16.64 5.97
CA VAL A 94 15.85 15.27 5.62
C VAL A 94 14.69 14.82 6.49
N SER A 95 13.67 14.24 5.87
CA SER A 95 12.57 13.57 6.56
C SER A 95 12.45 12.12 6.11
N LEU A 96 12.19 11.26 7.08
CA LEU A 96 11.78 9.89 6.85
C LEU A 96 10.29 9.77 7.15
N ILE A 97 9.53 9.17 6.25
CA ILE A 97 8.10 8.90 6.44
C ILE A 97 7.80 7.44 6.08
N ASN A 98 6.74 6.89 6.63
CA ASN A 98 6.28 5.58 6.20
C ASN A 98 5.74 5.66 4.76
N ASP A 99 5.83 4.58 3.98
CA ASP A 99 5.40 4.50 2.58
C ASP A 99 3.91 4.80 2.41
N PHE A 100 3.04 4.29 3.31
CA PHE A 100 1.60 4.61 3.28
C PHE A 100 1.29 6.05 3.72
N VAL A 101 2.13 6.67 4.54
CA VAL A 101 2.05 8.11 4.79
C VAL A 101 2.33 8.91 3.52
N ALA A 102 3.34 8.50 2.75
CA ALA A 102 3.62 9.13 1.46
C ALA A 102 2.44 8.97 0.48
N ILE A 103 1.92 7.75 0.33
CA ILE A 103 0.72 7.49 -0.49
C ILE A 103 -0.43 8.39 -0.05
N GLY A 104 -0.67 8.50 1.25
CA GLY A 104 -1.71 9.36 1.81
C GLY A 104 -1.52 10.84 1.45
N TYR A 105 -0.29 11.37 1.55
CA TYR A 105 -0.02 12.74 1.15
C TYR A 105 -0.21 12.95 -0.36
N ASN A 106 0.10 11.97 -1.20
CA ASN A 106 -0.26 12.09 -2.60
C ASN A 106 -1.78 12.13 -2.80
N ILE A 107 -2.53 11.25 -2.15
CA ILE A 107 -3.99 11.20 -2.25
C ILE A 107 -4.62 12.53 -1.79
N VAL A 108 -4.20 13.11 -0.67
CA VAL A 108 -4.84 14.33 -0.15
C VAL A 108 -4.42 15.60 -0.89
N LEU A 109 -3.23 15.63 -1.51
CA LEU A 109 -2.68 16.81 -2.16
C LEU A 109 -2.83 16.79 -3.70
N GLU A 110 -3.07 15.62 -4.32
CA GLU A 110 -3.23 15.50 -5.78
C GLU A 110 -4.63 15.92 -6.21
N LYS A 111 -4.68 16.89 -7.14
CA LYS A 111 -5.96 17.39 -7.68
C LYS A 111 -6.53 16.50 -8.77
N ASN A 112 -5.66 15.91 -9.59
CA ASN A 112 -6.06 15.12 -10.77
C ASN A 112 -5.78 13.64 -10.51
N LYS A 113 -6.56 13.03 -9.61
CA LYS A 113 -6.41 11.60 -9.30
C LYS A 113 -6.95 10.73 -10.42
N SER A 114 -6.18 9.73 -10.82
CA SER A 114 -6.67 8.67 -11.69
C SER A 114 -7.30 7.57 -10.83
N LEU A 115 -8.62 7.53 -10.78
CA LEU A 115 -9.39 6.68 -9.87
C LEU A 115 -10.38 5.79 -10.64
N VAL A 116 -10.61 4.59 -10.12
CA VAL A 116 -11.78 3.77 -10.44
C VAL A 116 -12.67 3.73 -9.21
N THR A 117 -13.92 4.13 -9.34
CA THR A 117 -14.89 4.12 -8.25
C THR A 117 -15.53 2.75 -8.13
N LEU A 118 -15.48 2.17 -6.93
CA LEU A 118 -16.20 0.95 -6.55
C LEU A 118 -17.55 1.27 -5.90
N GLN A 119 -17.61 2.36 -5.14
CA GLN A 119 -18.81 2.87 -4.48
C GLN A 119 -18.77 4.40 -4.46
N GLU A 120 -19.81 5.05 -4.97
CA GLU A 120 -19.90 6.52 -4.99
C GLU A 120 -20.00 7.12 -3.59
N GLY A 121 -20.85 6.57 -2.74
CA GLY A 121 -21.07 7.05 -1.40
C GLY A 121 -21.58 8.49 -1.33
N GLU A 122 -21.41 9.12 -0.16
CA GLU A 122 -21.74 10.53 0.11
C GLU A 122 -20.46 11.23 0.59
N PHE A 123 -19.71 11.85 -0.31
CA PHE A 123 -18.48 12.56 0.04
C PHE A 123 -18.77 13.72 1.01
N LEU A 124 -18.10 13.74 2.15
CA LEU A 124 -18.13 14.85 3.09
C LEU A 124 -16.75 15.52 3.12
N PRO A 125 -16.66 16.82 2.77
CA PRO A 125 -15.45 17.58 2.99
C PRO A 125 -15.15 17.63 4.49
N ASP A 126 -13.88 17.72 4.85
CA ASP A 126 -13.42 17.75 6.24
C ASP A 126 -13.76 16.50 7.08
N ALA A 127 -14.08 15.38 6.42
CA ALA A 127 -14.20 14.08 7.07
C ALA A 127 -12.88 13.28 6.97
N PRO A 128 -12.64 12.30 7.85
CA PRO A 128 -11.47 11.42 7.74
C PRO A 128 -11.38 10.72 6.39
N ILE A 129 -10.15 10.41 5.99
CA ILE A 129 -9.81 9.61 4.81
C ILE A 129 -9.13 8.34 5.29
N ALA A 130 -9.42 7.20 4.68
CA ALA A 130 -8.74 5.94 4.91
C ALA A 130 -7.97 5.48 3.66
N ILE A 131 -6.81 4.89 3.85
CA ILE A 131 -5.96 4.36 2.79
C ILE A 131 -5.57 2.94 3.15
N ILE A 132 -5.82 2.01 2.25
CA ILE A 132 -5.43 0.59 2.39
C ILE A 132 -4.86 0.11 1.07
N GLY A 133 -3.85 -0.76 1.10
CA GLY A 133 -3.29 -1.25 -0.16
C GLY A 133 -2.53 -2.54 0.00
N ALA A 134 -2.83 -3.49 -0.90
CA ALA A 134 -2.17 -4.78 -0.98
C ALA A 134 -1.09 -4.78 -2.07
N GLY A 135 0.07 -5.30 -1.71
CA GLY A 135 1.23 -5.51 -2.55
C GLY A 135 2.01 -6.73 -2.06
N THR A 136 3.32 -6.61 -1.83
CA THR A 136 4.11 -7.64 -1.11
C THR A 136 3.61 -7.83 0.32
N GLY A 137 3.09 -6.76 0.94
CA GLY A 137 2.41 -6.76 2.23
C GLY A 137 1.07 -6.04 2.14
N LEU A 138 0.49 -5.71 3.31
CA LEU A 138 -0.73 -4.94 3.45
C LEU A 138 -0.46 -3.68 4.27
N GLY A 139 -0.42 -2.53 3.63
CA GLY A 139 -0.29 -1.26 4.32
C GLY A 139 -1.63 -0.58 4.58
N LYS A 140 -1.70 0.17 5.66
CA LYS A 140 -2.85 0.98 6.04
C LYS A 140 -2.38 2.34 6.58
N ALA A 141 -3.08 3.40 6.22
CA ALA A 141 -2.92 4.74 6.77
C ALA A 141 -4.27 5.44 6.83
N PHE A 142 -4.36 6.51 7.59
CA PHE A 142 -5.54 7.37 7.60
C PHE A 142 -5.12 8.84 7.64
N ALA A 143 -6.02 9.72 7.22
CA ALA A 143 -5.79 11.14 7.28
C ALA A 143 -6.97 11.84 7.98
N VAL A 144 -6.65 12.85 8.77
CA VAL A 144 -7.64 13.71 9.42
C VAL A 144 -7.47 15.15 8.97
N PRO A 145 -8.55 15.93 8.90
CA PRO A 145 -8.47 17.36 8.58
C PRO A 145 -7.58 18.11 9.55
N GLU A 146 -6.72 18.99 9.03
CA GLU A 146 -5.84 19.88 9.80
C GLU A 146 -5.77 21.25 9.09
N GLY A 147 -6.54 22.21 9.56
CA GLY A 147 -6.71 23.50 8.88
C GLY A 147 -7.28 23.32 7.47
N ASP A 148 -6.65 23.94 6.47
CA ASP A 148 -7.05 23.84 5.07
C ASP A 148 -6.46 22.59 4.34
N SER A 149 -5.98 21.61 5.09
CA SER A 149 -5.30 20.43 4.55
C SER A 149 -5.63 19.19 5.39
N TYR A 150 -4.87 18.12 5.17
CA TYR A 150 -4.93 16.88 5.94
C TYR A 150 -3.59 16.57 6.59
N ARG A 151 -3.65 15.92 7.73
CA ARG A 151 -2.51 15.25 8.34
C ARG A 151 -2.68 13.75 8.20
N VAL A 152 -1.67 13.09 7.64
CA VAL A 152 -1.66 11.64 7.42
C VAL A 152 -0.93 10.94 8.55
N PHE A 153 -1.50 9.86 9.04
CA PHE A 153 -0.96 9.02 10.11
C PHE A 153 -0.70 7.60 9.60
N PRO A 154 0.45 7.00 9.91
CA PRO A 154 0.72 5.61 9.63
C PRO A 154 -0.04 4.70 10.58
N THR A 155 -0.22 3.46 10.17
CA THR A 155 -0.62 2.36 11.06
C THR A 155 0.16 1.09 10.71
N GLU A 156 0.20 0.13 11.61
CA GLU A 156 0.63 -1.24 11.38
C GLU A 156 -0.59 -2.19 11.29
N GLY A 157 -1.70 -1.67 10.78
CA GLY A 157 -2.99 -2.37 10.73
C GLY A 157 -3.02 -3.56 9.76
N GLY A 158 -2.01 -3.74 8.90
CA GLY A 158 -1.84 -4.99 8.14
C GLY A 158 -1.63 -6.19 9.05
N HIS A 159 -1.04 -5.98 10.25
CA HIS A 159 -0.75 -7.00 11.26
C HIS A 159 -1.87 -7.19 12.30
N GLU A 160 -3.04 -6.61 12.08
CA GLU A 160 -4.24 -6.98 12.86
C GLU A 160 -4.57 -8.46 12.66
N SER A 161 -5.19 -9.11 13.65
CA SER A 161 -5.55 -10.52 13.54
C SER A 161 -6.54 -10.75 12.41
N PHE A 162 -6.30 -11.77 11.57
CA PHE A 162 -7.28 -12.20 10.58
C PHE A 162 -8.52 -12.75 11.29
N ALA A 163 -9.68 -12.16 11.02
CA ALA A 163 -10.96 -12.49 11.64
C ALA A 163 -11.95 -13.03 10.58
N PRO A 164 -11.93 -14.34 10.27
CA PRO A 164 -12.81 -14.96 9.29
C PRO A 164 -14.26 -15.00 9.77
N ASP A 165 -15.21 -14.65 8.90
CA ASP A 165 -16.64 -14.59 9.18
C ASP A 165 -17.44 -15.76 8.55
N ASN A 166 -16.84 -16.51 7.62
CA ASN A 166 -17.46 -17.66 6.98
C ASN A 166 -16.64 -18.96 7.19
N LEU A 167 -17.26 -20.11 6.92
CA LEU A 167 -16.65 -21.43 7.15
C LEU A 167 -15.36 -21.64 6.33
N LEU A 168 -15.35 -21.23 5.07
CA LEU A 168 -14.18 -21.41 4.20
C LEU A 168 -12.99 -20.59 4.71
N ALA A 169 -13.23 -19.35 5.12
CA ALA A 169 -12.20 -18.49 5.72
C ALA A 169 -11.73 -19.00 7.10
N GLN A 170 -12.61 -19.66 7.89
CA GLN A 170 -12.21 -20.32 9.13
C GLN A 170 -11.31 -21.54 8.89
N GLU A 171 -11.59 -22.33 7.84
CA GLU A 171 -10.73 -23.44 7.43
C GLU A 171 -9.38 -22.93 6.90
N LEU A 172 -9.37 -21.85 6.11
CA LEU A 172 -8.13 -21.17 5.69
C LEU A 172 -7.32 -20.70 6.91
N LEU A 173 -7.96 -20.05 7.89
CA LEU A 173 -7.29 -19.65 9.12
C LEU A 173 -6.68 -20.86 9.84
N ALA A 174 -7.42 -21.97 9.94
CA ALA A 174 -6.92 -23.20 10.59
C ALA A 174 -5.68 -23.76 9.85
N TYR A 175 -5.71 -23.76 8.52
CA TYR A 175 -4.58 -24.15 7.68
C TYR A 175 -3.35 -23.26 7.90
N LEU A 176 -3.50 -21.95 7.80
CA LEU A 176 -2.40 -20.99 7.96
C LEU A 176 -1.82 -20.96 9.37
N ARG A 177 -2.62 -21.32 10.37
CA ARG A 177 -2.24 -21.30 11.79
C ARG A 177 -1.20 -22.34 12.18
N ALA A 178 -0.95 -23.33 11.31
CA ALA A 178 0.14 -24.30 11.48
C ALA A 178 1.51 -23.59 11.59
N ASP A 179 1.67 -22.45 10.91
CA ASP A 179 2.91 -21.65 10.89
C ASP A 179 2.94 -20.52 11.94
N GLY A 180 1.92 -20.40 12.79
CA GLY A 180 1.86 -19.41 13.87
C GLY A 180 0.63 -18.51 13.85
N LYS A 181 0.75 -17.27 14.32
CA LYS A 181 -0.34 -16.30 14.29
C LYS A 181 -0.60 -15.85 12.85
N VAL A 182 -1.87 -15.65 12.53
CA VAL A 182 -2.31 -15.20 11.22
C VAL A 182 -2.86 -13.79 11.34
N ASP A 183 -2.20 -12.85 10.69
CA ASP A 183 -2.66 -11.48 10.54
C ASP A 183 -3.38 -11.30 9.18
N VAL A 184 -3.96 -10.12 8.98
CA VAL A 184 -4.70 -9.82 7.74
C VAL A 184 -3.77 -9.83 6.53
N GLU A 185 -2.52 -9.35 6.67
CA GLU A 185 -1.51 -9.34 5.62
C GLU A 185 -1.21 -10.75 5.09
N ARG A 186 -1.23 -11.78 5.97
CA ARG A 186 -1.01 -13.18 5.58
C ARG A 186 -2.04 -13.68 4.55
N VAL A 187 -3.20 -13.02 4.46
CA VAL A 187 -4.27 -13.36 3.52
C VAL A 187 -4.39 -12.29 2.42
N VAL A 188 -4.27 -11.01 2.78
CA VAL A 188 -4.48 -9.87 1.87
C VAL A 188 -3.12 -9.31 1.42
N SER A 189 -2.39 -10.10 0.64
CA SER A 189 -1.12 -9.71 0.02
C SER A 189 -0.79 -10.63 -1.16
N GLY A 190 0.26 -10.34 -1.92
CA GLY A 190 0.77 -11.23 -2.97
C GLY A 190 1.13 -12.62 -2.44
N PRO A 191 1.95 -12.75 -1.38
CA PRO A 191 2.15 -14.02 -0.67
C PRO A 191 0.86 -14.66 -0.18
N GLY A 192 -0.10 -13.86 0.29
CA GLY A 192 -1.42 -14.35 0.73
C GLY A 192 -2.22 -15.01 -0.38
N ILE A 193 -2.18 -14.47 -1.60
CA ILE A 193 -2.79 -15.11 -2.78
C ILE A 193 -2.19 -16.52 -2.99
N VAL A 194 -0.88 -16.66 -2.84
CA VAL A 194 -0.20 -17.96 -2.97
C VAL A 194 -0.61 -18.93 -1.86
N ASP A 195 -0.73 -18.46 -0.63
CA ASP A 195 -1.14 -19.29 0.51
C ASP A 195 -2.60 -19.74 0.37
N ILE A 196 -3.51 -18.89 -0.10
CA ILE A 196 -4.90 -19.27 -0.41
C ILE A 196 -4.94 -20.33 -1.51
N PHE A 197 -4.15 -20.15 -2.57
CA PHE A 197 -4.09 -21.12 -3.67
C PHE A 197 -3.63 -22.51 -3.16
N ARG A 198 -2.56 -22.57 -2.36
CA ARG A 198 -2.08 -23.82 -1.74
C ARG A 198 -3.15 -24.47 -0.87
N PHE A 199 -3.81 -23.69 -0.01
CA PHE A 199 -4.91 -24.18 0.80
C PHE A 199 -6.02 -24.83 -0.05
N LEU A 200 -6.43 -24.18 -1.12
CA LEU A 200 -7.45 -24.73 -2.01
C LEU A 200 -7.01 -26.00 -2.72
N GLN A 201 -5.79 -26.01 -3.24
CA GLN A 201 -5.19 -27.17 -3.91
C GLN A 201 -5.08 -28.36 -2.95
N ASP A 202 -4.54 -28.15 -1.74
CA ASP A 202 -4.22 -29.24 -0.82
C ASP A 202 -5.44 -29.79 -0.08
N HIS A 203 -6.40 -28.93 0.25
CA HIS A 203 -7.48 -29.28 1.18
C HIS A 203 -8.90 -29.23 0.61
N LYS A 204 -9.15 -28.43 -0.41
CA LYS A 204 -10.51 -28.27 -0.94
C LYS A 204 -10.71 -28.96 -2.29
N PHE A 205 -9.72 -28.87 -3.14
CA PHE A 205 -9.80 -29.32 -4.54
C PHE A 205 -8.56 -30.09 -4.99
N PRO A 206 -8.14 -31.15 -4.28
CA PRO A 206 -6.89 -31.86 -4.56
C PRO A 206 -6.87 -32.60 -5.90
N SER A 207 -8.03 -32.77 -6.56
CA SER A 207 -8.19 -33.43 -7.86
C SER A 207 -8.22 -32.44 -9.03
N GLU A 208 -8.25 -31.13 -8.76
CA GLU A 208 -8.27 -30.11 -9.79
C GLU A 208 -6.85 -29.86 -10.34
N ASP A 209 -6.77 -29.45 -11.59
CA ASP A 209 -5.51 -29.07 -12.20
C ASP A 209 -4.94 -27.82 -11.51
N ALA A 210 -3.74 -27.96 -10.95
CA ALA A 210 -3.07 -26.87 -10.27
C ALA A 210 -2.28 -25.95 -11.24
N GLY A 211 -2.05 -26.40 -12.48
CA GLY A 211 -1.19 -25.69 -13.40
C GLY A 211 0.24 -25.49 -12.87
N ASP A 212 0.97 -24.58 -13.48
CA ASP A 212 2.37 -24.25 -13.14
C ASP A 212 2.54 -22.89 -12.42
N PHE A 213 1.44 -22.32 -11.89
CA PHE A 213 1.39 -20.96 -11.33
C PHE A 213 2.38 -20.74 -10.19
N LEU A 214 2.55 -21.75 -9.32
CA LEU A 214 3.46 -21.65 -8.17
C LEU A 214 4.95 -21.66 -8.55
N SER A 215 5.30 -22.10 -9.75
CA SER A 215 6.67 -22.13 -10.25
C SER A 215 7.10 -20.86 -10.99
N GLN A 216 6.17 -19.95 -11.22
CA GLN A 216 6.44 -18.68 -11.90
C GLN A 216 7.27 -17.73 -11.03
N SER A 217 7.95 -16.77 -11.63
CA SER A 217 8.78 -15.76 -10.93
C SER A 217 7.96 -14.87 -9.99
N ASP A 218 6.69 -14.63 -10.30
CA ASP A 218 5.69 -13.96 -9.44
C ASP A 218 4.43 -14.83 -9.42
N PRO A 219 4.35 -15.80 -8.48
CA PRO A 219 3.22 -16.71 -8.40
C PRO A 219 1.88 -16.02 -8.15
N GLY A 220 1.87 -14.96 -7.33
CA GLY A 220 0.65 -14.19 -7.04
C GLY A 220 0.08 -13.53 -8.30
N ALA A 221 0.92 -12.87 -9.09
CA ALA A 221 0.53 -12.29 -10.37
C ALA A 221 0.13 -13.37 -11.39
N ALA A 222 0.80 -14.53 -11.40
CA ALA A 222 0.45 -15.64 -12.27
C ALA A 222 -0.93 -16.21 -11.94
N ILE A 223 -1.26 -16.39 -10.66
CA ILE A 223 -2.57 -16.83 -10.19
C ILE A 223 -3.66 -15.82 -10.59
N ALA A 224 -3.42 -14.52 -10.41
CA ALA A 224 -4.37 -13.48 -10.79
C ALA A 224 -4.66 -13.52 -12.32
N LYS A 225 -3.63 -13.67 -13.15
CA LYS A 225 -3.77 -13.85 -14.61
C LYS A 225 -4.50 -15.15 -14.96
N GLY A 226 -4.20 -16.25 -14.25
CA GLY A 226 -4.92 -17.53 -14.40
C GLY A 226 -6.40 -17.38 -14.09
N ALA A 227 -6.78 -16.61 -13.08
CA ALA A 227 -8.18 -16.31 -12.76
C ALA A 227 -8.89 -15.56 -13.91
N ALA A 228 -8.24 -14.54 -14.48
CA ALA A 228 -8.75 -13.82 -15.65
C ALA A 228 -8.87 -14.72 -16.89
N ALA A 229 -8.00 -15.71 -17.03
CA ALA A 229 -8.05 -16.73 -18.10
C ALA A 229 -9.08 -17.85 -17.84
N GLY A 230 -9.78 -17.84 -16.71
CA GLY A 230 -10.84 -18.80 -16.40
C GLY A 230 -10.38 -20.07 -15.67
N HIS A 231 -9.13 -20.12 -15.19
CA HIS A 231 -8.64 -21.27 -14.44
C HIS A 231 -9.35 -21.38 -13.09
N PHE A 232 -9.97 -22.53 -12.82
CA PHE A 232 -10.88 -22.72 -11.67
C PHE A 232 -10.23 -22.39 -10.32
N LEU A 233 -9.10 -23.03 -9.97
CA LEU A 233 -8.44 -22.77 -8.69
C LEU A 233 -8.01 -21.32 -8.54
N CYS A 234 -7.53 -20.69 -9.61
CA CYS A 234 -7.14 -19.28 -9.60
C CYS A 234 -8.36 -18.38 -9.36
N GLN A 235 -9.51 -18.67 -9.98
CA GLN A 235 -10.75 -17.93 -9.75
C GLN A 235 -11.22 -18.05 -8.31
N GLN A 236 -11.20 -19.26 -7.72
CA GLN A 236 -11.54 -19.46 -6.31
C GLN A 236 -10.58 -18.73 -5.37
N THR A 237 -9.28 -18.75 -5.67
CA THR A 237 -8.26 -18.04 -4.93
C THR A 237 -8.51 -16.53 -4.91
N MET A 238 -8.72 -15.95 -6.08
CA MET A 238 -8.94 -14.51 -6.19
C MET A 238 -10.28 -14.07 -5.60
N ALA A 239 -11.30 -14.92 -5.61
CA ALA A 239 -12.58 -14.64 -4.95
C ALA A 239 -12.40 -14.52 -3.43
N ILE A 240 -11.68 -15.45 -2.78
CA ILE A 240 -11.38 -15.40 -1.35
C ILE A 240 -10.52 -14.16 -1.02
N PHE A 241 -9.51 -13.87 -1.84
CA PHE A 241 -8.65 -12.69 -1.67
C PHE A 241 -9.46 -11.40 -1.72
N VAL A 242 -10.31 -11.21 -2.72
CA VAL A 242 -11.13 -10.00 -2.89
C VAL A 242 -12.13 -9.83 -1.74
N GLU A 243 -12.75 -10.93 -1.28
CA GLU A 243 -13.66 -10.93 -0.13
C GLU A 243 -12.91 -10.52 1.16
N ALA A 244 -11.76 -11.14 1.44
CA ALA A 244 -10.94 -10.79 2.61
C ALA A 244 -10.43 -9.34 2.54
N PHE A 245 -10.08 -8.84 1.37
CA PHE A 245 -9.66 -7.47 1.18
C PHE A 245 -10.81 -6.48 1.42
N GLY A 246 -12.00 -6.78 0.90
CA GLY A 246 -13.21 -6.00 1.19
C GLY A 246 -13.55 -5.97 2.68
N ALA A 247 -13.46 -7.13 3.36
CA ALA A 247 -13.67 -7.22 4.80
C ALA A 247 -12.68 -6.35 5.58
N ALA A 248 -11.37 -6.42 5.25
CA ALA A 248 -10.33 -5.60 5.89
C ALA A 248 -10.53 -4.09 5.66
N ALA A 249 -10.95 -3.70 4.45
CA ALA A 249 -11.29 -2.31 4.13
C ALA A 249 -12.54 -1.85 4.91
N GLY A 250 -13.55 -2.73 5.08
CA GLY A 250 -14.73 -2.46 5.88
C GLY A 250 -14.43 -2.29 7.37
N ASP A 251 -13.50 -3.07 7.94
CA ASP A 251 -13.06 -2.91 9.33
C ASP A 251 -12.40 -1.53 9.54
N MET A 252 -11.60 -1.10 8.57
CA MET A 252 -11.03 0.24 8.56
C MET A 252 -12.11 1.31 8.45
N ALA A 253 -13.13 1.11 7.61
CA ALA A 253 -14.24 2.05 7.48
C ALA A 253 -15.07 2.16 8.76
N VAL A 254 -15.28 1.06 9.49
CA VAL A 254 -15.92 1.08 10.82
C VAL A 254 -15.10 1.88 11.84
N SER A 255 -13.76 1.75 11.77
CA SER A 255 -12.85 2.39 12.73
C SER A 255 -12.73 3.91 12.53
N PHE A 256 -12.74 4.38 11.27
CA PHE A 256 -12.42 5.77 10.94
C PHE A 256 -13.59 6.57 10.36
N LEU A 257 -14.68 5.91 9.93
CA LEU A 257 -15.81 6.54 9.23
C LEU A 257 -15.35 7.51 8.13
N PRO A 258 -14.62 7.02 7.13
CA PRO A 258 -13.89 7.86 6.18
C PRO A 258 -14.81 8.40 5.09
N PHE A 259 -15.71 9.31 5.46
CA PHE A 259 -16.60 9.96 4.49
C PHE A 259 -15.86 10.92 3.54
N GLY A 260 -14.59 11.25 3.82
CA GLY A 260 -13.68 11.89 2.89
C GLY A 260 -13.11 10.92 1.83
N GLY A 261 -13.50 9.64 1.89
CA GLY A 261 -13.16 8.57 0.96
C GLY A 261 -12.24 7.50 1.55
N LEU A 262 -12.49 6.26 1.14
CA LEU A 262 -11.57 5.14 1.33
C LEU A 262 -10.86 4.87 0.01
N TYR A 263 -9.54 4.95 0.02
CA TYR A 263 -8.69 4.81 -1.15
C TYR A 263 -7.92 3.49 -1.10
N ILE A 264 -8.10 2.67 -2.12
CA ILE A 264 -7.43 1.39 -2.29
C ILE A 264 -6.21 1.63 -3.16
N ALA A 265 -5.03 1.57 -2.56
CA ALA A 265 -3.74 1.72 -3.23
C ALA A 265 -3.10 0.35 -3.51
N GLY A 266 -1.92 0.35 -4.12
CA GLY A 266 -1.14 -0.84 -4.38
C GLY A 266 -1.44 -1.52 -5.72
N GLY A 267 -0.45 -2.25 -6.21
CA GLY A 267 -0.49 -2.80 -7.56
C GLY A 267 -1.54 -3.89 -7.77
N ILE A 268 -1.87 -4.67 -6.72
CA ILE A 268 -2.80 -5.80 -6.88
C ILE A 268 -4.19 -5.31 -7.27
N ALA A 269 -4.75 -4.30 -6.57
CA ALA A 269 -6.06 -3.78 -6.90
C ALA A 269 -6.09 -3.10 -8.29
N ALA A 270 -5.09 -2.28 -8.59
CA ALA A 270 -4.99 -1.56 -9.86
C ALA A 270 -4.85 -2.49 -11.08
N GLN A 271 -4.22 -3.65 -10.90
CA GLN A 271 -4.05 -4.64 -11.97
C GLN A 271 -5.24 -5.61 -12.12
N ASN A 272 -6.16 -5.65 -11.15
CA ASN A 272 -7.29 -6.60 -11.12
C ASN A 272 -8.64 -5.88 -10.98
N ILE A 273 -8.83 -4.77 -11.71
CA ILE A 273 -10.00 -3.89 -11.60
C ILE A 273 -11.31 -4.66 -11.80
N GLU A 274 -11.39 -5.52 -12.81
CA GLU A 274 -12.59 -6.32 -13.10
C GLU A 274 -12.99 -7.20 -11.91
N LEU A 275 -12.01 -7.84 -11.25
CA LEU A 275 -12.25 -8.64 -10.06
C LEU A 275 -12.70 -7.78 -8.87
N MET A 276 -12.15 -6.58 -8.73
CA MET A 276 -12.54 -5.64 -7.68
C MET A 276 -13.96 -5.07 -7.91
N GLN A 277 -14.38 -4.93 -9.16
CA GLN A 277 -15.69 -4.37 -9.54
C GLN A 277 -16.81 -5.42 -9.62
N ASN A 278 -16.55 -6.72 -9.43
CA ASN A 278 -17.55 -7.79 -9.53
C ASN A 278 -18.61 -7.79 -8.41
N GLY A 279 -18.51 -6.88 -7.44
CA GLY A 279 -19.43 -6.70 -6.32
C GLY A 279 -19.01 -7.43 -5.04
N ASN A 280 -18.13 -8.44 -5.08
CA ASN A 280 -17.74 -9.20 -3.90
C ASN A 280 -16.95 -8.34 -2.89
N PHE A 281 -16.08 -7.44 -3.38
CA PHE A 281 -15.36 -6.51 -2.53
C PHE A 281 -16.32 -5.62 -1.72
N ILE A 282 -17.26 -4.94 -2.38
CA ILE A 282 -18.20 -4.04 -1.73
C ILE A 282 -19.18 -4.80 -0.82
N LYS A 283 -19.60 -6.00 -1.22
CA LYS A 283 -20.42 -6.86 -0.36
C LYS A 283 -19.70 -7.17 0.97
N ALA A 284 -18.45 -7.61 0.93
CA ALA A 284 -17.67 -7.89 2.13
C ALA A 284 -17.31 -6.61 2.92
N PHE A 285 -17.12 -5.49 2.21
CA PHE A 285 -16.88 -4.18 2.81
C PHE A 285 -18.07 -3.71 3.67
N THR A 286 -19.30 -3.88 3.20
CA THR A 286 -20.52 -3.42 3.90
C THR A 286 -21.07 -4.44 4.90
N ASP A 287 -20.70 -5.72 4.80
CA ASP A 287 -21.16 -6.79 5.70
C ASP A 287 -20.40 -6.76 7.03
N LYS A 288 -20.90 -5.96 7.96
CA LYS A 288 -20.29 -5.74 9.29
C LYS A 288 -21.31 -5.94 10.40
N ALA A 289 -21.40 -7.17 10.88
CA ALA A 289 -22.13 -7.64 12.06
C ALA A 289 -23.34 -6.78 12.47
N ARG A 290 -23.15 -5.84 13.42
CA ARG A 290 -24.21 -4.99 13.98
C ARG A 290 -24.17 -3.56 13.45
N VAL A 291 -23.26 -3.23 12.57
CA VAL A 291 -23.20 -1.93 11.90
C VAL A 291 -24.32 -1.89 10.85
N ASN A 292 -25.09 -0.80 10.84
CA ASN A 292 -26.08 -0.63 9.79
C ASN A 292 -25.37 -0.52 8.43
N PRO A 293 -25.62 -1.42 7.46
CA PRO A 293 -24.96 -1.39 6.16
C PRO A 293 -25.09 -0.03 5.46
N VAL A 294 -26.21 0.67 5.62
CA VAL A 294 -26.45 2.01 5.07
C VAL A 294 -25.38 3.02 5.48
N LEU A 295 -24.74 2.84 6.65
CA LEU A 295 -23.65 3.72 7.07
C LEU A 295 -22.41 3.54 6.18
N LEU A 296 -22.06 2.29 5.86
CA LEU A 296 -20.89 1.98 5.04
C LEU A 296 -21.17 2.18 3.55
N GLU A 297 -22.40 2.03 3.09
CA GLU A 297 -22.84 2.39 1.74
C GLU A 297 -22.62 3.88 1.42
N LYS A 298 -22.57 4.73 2.45
CA LYS A 298 -22.28 6.17 2.31
C LYS A 298 -20.79 6.50 2.19
N VAL A 299 -19.89 5.59 2.47
CA VAL A 299 -18.43 5.81 2.33
C VAL A 299 -18.04 5.75 0.87
N PRO A 300 -17.45 6.80 0.28
CA PRO A 300 -16.88 6.70 -1.07
C PRO A 300 -15.70 5.72 -1.09
N VAL A 301 -15.66 4.80 -2.07
CA VAL A 301 -14.59 3.81 -2.19
C VAL A 301 -13.99 3.86 -3.59
N HIS A 302 -12.67 4.10 -3.66
CA HIS A 302 -11.96 4.30 -4.91
C HIS A 302 -10.68 3.48 -4.98
N ILE A 303 -10.38 2.91 -6.15
CA ILE A 303 -9.05 2.34 -6.46
C ILE A 303 -8.19 3.43 -7.09
N VAL A 304 -6.98 3.58 -6.58
CA VAL A 304 -5.95 4.47 -7.14
C VAL A 304 -5.17 3.73 -8.21
N LEU A 305 -5.15 4.26 -9.43
CA LEU A 305 -4.54 3.59 -10.60
C LEU A 305 -3.04 3.85 -10.74
N ASN A 306 -2.54 4.93 -10.16
CA ASN A 306 -1.13 5.27 -10.25
C ASN A 306 -0.31 4.43 -9.27
N THR A 307 0.73 3.77 -9.76
CA THR A 307 1.62 2.93 -8.95
C THR A 307 2.82 3.69 -8.36
N LEU A 308 2.97 4.99 -8.68
CA LEU A 308 4.05 5.85 -8.18
C LEU A 308 3.62 6.74 -6.99
N GLU A 309 2.54 6.36 -6.32
CA GLU A 309 1.94 7.16 -5.24
C GLU A 309 2.92 7.45 -4.09
N GLY A 310 3.74 6.48 -3.69
CA GLY A 310 4.74 6.64 -2.63
C GLY A 310 5.78 7.69 -2.98
N LEU A 311 6.38 7.60 -4.17
CA LEU A 311 7.40 8.55 -4.63
C LEU A 311 6.83 9.96 -4.77
N ARG A 312 5.67 10.10 -5.42
CA ARG A 312 5.02 11.40 -5.59
C ARG A 312 4.57 12.01 -4.27
N GLY A 313 4.09 11.19 -3.35
CA GLY A 313 3.76 11.62 -1.99
C GLY A 313 4.97 12.13 -1.22
N ALA A 314 6.13 11.48 -1.35
CA ALA A 314 7.39 11.96 -0.77
C ALA A 314 7.80 13.32 -1.35
N VAL A 315 7.64 13.53 -2.66
CA VAL A 315 7.84 14.84 -3.32
C VAL A 315 6.94 15.91 -2.69
N LYS A 316 5.63 15.64 -2.64
CA LYS A 316 4.63 16.58 -2.10
C LYS A 316 4.85 16.88 -0.61
N TYR A 317 5.19 15.86 0.16
CA TYR A 317 5.54 16.04 1.57
C TYR A 317 6.75 16.96 1.72
N ALA A 318 7.82 16.73 0.98
CA ALA A 318 9.01 17.57 1.03
C ALA A 318 8.75 19.01 0.58
N ALA A 319 7.92 19.19 -0.45
CA ALA A 319 7.58 20.51 -0.98
C ALA A 319 6.70 21.33 0.00
N THR A 320 5.75 20.68 0.71
CA THR A 320 4.69 21.39 1.43
C THR A 320 4.71 21.26 2.95
N LYS A 321 5.31 20.19 3.50
CA LYS A 321 5.26 19.86 4.95
C LYS A 321 6.61 20.01 5.66
N MET A 322 7.72 20.14 4.93
CA MET A 322 9.07 20.38 5.46
C MET A 322 9.40 21.90 5.40
#